data_2b2aba7dc3fba6ccc2c19893953f8f41
#
_entry.id   2b2aba7dc3fba6ccc2c19893953f8f41
#
_cell.length_a   1.000
_cell.length_b   1.000
_cell.length_c   1.000
_cell.angle_alpha   90.00
_cell.angle_beta   90.00
_cell.angle_gamma   90.00
#
_symmetry.space_group_name_H-M   'P 1'
#
loop_
_entity.id
_entity.type
_entity.pdbx_description
1 polymer ?
#
loop_
_entity_poly.entity_id
_entity_poly.type
_entity_poly.pdbx_seq_one_letter_code
_entity_poly.pdbx_strand_id
1 'polypeptide(L)'
;MTAWRNFIPGDWQDGINVRDFIQRNYTPYTGDGAFLAGPTARTLELRGKMDDLLRRERENGGVLKVDTETVITPTSFGPGYLDREKEIIVGLQTDEPLKRACNPFGGMRMVRDACKAYGYEVSPKIEDEFRLHRTHNDAVFSAYTPEIRAARHCGLITGLPDAYGRGRIIGDYRRVALYGVDRLIEEKKKDKLARGEEPMVERTIRALEELSMQLEALEDMKKMAAAYGFDIARPAENAREAVQWTYFGYLASIKEQNGAAMSLGRVSTFLDIYFERDLREGTLDETATQEIMDDFVMKLRLARHLRTPEYNELFGGDPMWITESLGGIGEDGRPLVTKNCFRMLQTLYNLNPAAEPNLTVLWSEALPENWKRFTAKVSCDTDALQYENDDVMRPIYGDDYAIACCVSAMKVGKQMQFFGARANLAKLLLLALNGGRDEKKNMQVGPVHEPYQGDILDYDKVVELLDFYRPWLAKTYVSAMNIIHYMHDKYCYEKTQMALHDSHVHRFMAFGIAGMSCMADSLSAIKYAKVRCVRDPETGLITDYEIEGGYPAFGNDDDRVDSIATEQVELFCKELKKNPLYRGAEHTLSILTITSNVMYGKKTGSTPDG
;
A
#
# COMPACT_ATOMS: atom_id res chain seq x y z
N MET A 1 -26.63 -16.41 19.25
CA MET A 1 -25.21 -16.72 19.32
C MET A 1 -24.60 -15.95 20.49
N THR A 2 -23.85 -16.62 21.34
CA THR A 2 -23.20 -16.01 22.52
C THR A 2 -22.19 -14.92 22.11
N ALA A 3 -21.55 -15.08 20.98
CA ALA A 3 -20.57 -14.13 20.45
C ALA A 3 -21.14 -12.71 20.20
N TRP A 4 -22.41 -12.60 19.81
CA TRP A 4 -23.06 -11.31 19.53
C TRP A 4 -23.88 -10.75 20.70
N ARG A 5 -23.70 -11.32 21.90
CA ARG A 5 -24.41 -10.86 23.09
C ARG A 5 -24.14 -9.37 23.32
N ASN A 6 -25.18 -8.67 23.76
CA ASN A 6 -25.14 -7.25 24.09
C ASN A 6 -24.79 -6.30 22.94
N PHE A 7 -24.82 -6.78 21.68
CA PHE A 7 -24.75 -5.94 20.50
C PHE A 7 -26.14 -5.60 19.98
N ILE A 8 -26.28 -4.40 19.44
CA ILE A 8 -27.53 -3.92 18.82
C ILE A 8 -27.70 -4.64 17.48
N PRO A 9 -28.84 -5.33 17.25
CA PRO A 9 -29.12 -6.02 16.00
C PRO A 9 -29.23 -5.06 14.82
N GLY A 10 -29.02 -5.59 13.61
CA GLY A 10 -29.14 -4.84 12.37
C GLY A 10 -28.91 -5.72 11.14
N ASP A 11 -28.85 -5.07 9.98
CA ASP A 11 -28.65 -5.73 8.68
C ASP A 11 -27.35 -6.54 8.63
N TRP A 12 -26.38 -6.19 9.50
CA TRP A 12 -25.12 -6.92 9.65
C TRP A 12 -25.30 -8.38 10.10
N GLN A 13 -26.45 -8.74 10.67
CA GLN A 13 -26.73 -10.13 11.07
C GLN A 13 -27.23 -10.97 9.89
N ASP A 14 -27.88 -10.35 8.90
CA ASP A 14 -28.47 -11.04 7.76
C ASP A 14 -27.47 -11.26 6.63
N GLY A 15 -26.53 -10.34 6.46
CA GLY A 15 -25.48 -10.38 5.44
C GLY A 15 -24.14 -9.87 5.96
N ILE A 16 -23.15 -9.80 5.07
CA ILE A 16 -21.83 -9.23 5.42
C ILE A 16 -21.90 -7.70 5.33
N ASN A 17 -22.06 -7.04 6.47
CA ASN A 17 -22.14 -5.58 6.57
C ASN A 17 -21.48 -5.06 7.86
N VAL A 18 -20.16 -5.00 7.86
CA VAL A 18 -19.36 -4.51 9.01
C VAL A 18 -19.67 -3.05 9.32
N ARG A 19 -19.93 -2.22 8.29
CA ARG A 19 -20.28 -0.82 8.50
C ARG A 19 -21.58 -0.66 9.32
N ASP A 20 -22.64 -1.41 9.02
CA ASP A 20 -23.89 -1.36 9.80
C ASP A 20 -23.66 -1.79 11.26
N PHE A 21 -22.83 -2.83 11.47
CA PHE A 21 -22.41 -3.23 12.83
C PHE A 21 -21.76 -2.08 13.58
N ILE A 22 -20.79 -1.40 12.97
CA ILE A 22 -20.07 -0.28 13.58
C ILE A 22 -21.05 0.83 13.90
N GLN A 23 -21.83 1.30 12.94
CA GLN A 23 -22.76 2.43 13.09
C GLN A 23 -23.79 2.24 14.21
N ARG A 24 -24.20 1.00 14.45
CA ARG A 24 -25.16 0.67 15.51
C ARG A 24 -24.53 0.51 16.89
N ASN A 25 -23.28 0.11 16.97
CA ASN A 25 -22.69 -0.40 18.20
C ASN A 25 -21.55 0.44 18.77
N TYR A 26 -20.89 1.30 17.97
CA TYR A 26 -19.80 2.12 18.50
C TYR A 26 -20.28 3.27 19.37
N THR A 27 -19.45 3.69 20.29
CA THR A 27 -19.70 4.84 21.16
C THR A 27 -18.66 5.93 20.85
N PRO A 28 -19.07 7.08 20.31
CA PRO A 28 -18.16 8.20 20.12
C PRO A 28 -17.53 8.63 21.45
N TYR A 29 -16.24 8.93 21.43
CA TYR A 29 -15.54 9.41 22.61
C TYR A 29 -15.06 10.86 22.40
N THR A 30 -15.45 11.73 23.31
CA THR A 30 -15.12 13.18 23.28
C THR A 30 -14.25 13.61 24.45
N GLY A 31 -13.95 12.67 25.38
CA GLY A 31 -13.09 12.92 26.54
C GLY A 31 -11.60 13.00 26.14
N ASP A 32 -10.76 13.13 27.12
CA ASP A 32 -9.30 13.19 26.98
C ASP A 32 -8.62 11.82 27.16
N GLY A 33 -7.29 11.78 27.17
CA GLY A 33 -6.50 10.58 27.35
C GLY A 33 -6.29 10.11 28.80
N ALA A 34 -7.04 10.60 29.77
CA ALA A 34 -6.79 10.30 31.19
C ALA A 34 -6.97 8.81 31.57
N PHE A 35 -7.73 8.04 30.77
CA PHE A 35 -7.94 6.60 30.96
C PHE A 35 -6.77 5.74 30.44
N LEU A 36 -5.86 6.31 29.64
CA LEU A 36 -4.77 5.57 28.99
C LEU A 36 -3.80 4.99 30.02
N ALA A 37 -3.44 3.74 29.83
CA ALA A 37 -2.47 3.05 30.67
C ALA A 37 -1.06 3.10 30.06
N GLY A 38 -0.07 3.20 30.92
CA GLY A 38 1.33 2.98 30.55
C GLY A 38 1.63 1.49 30.30
N PRO A 39 2.84 1.16 29.82
CA PRO A 39 3.22 -0.20 29.53
C PRO A 39 3.30 -1.05 30.80
N THR A 40 2.76 -2.28 30.75
CA THR A 40 2.92 -3.24 31.85
C THR A 40 4.34 -3.82 31.89
N ALA A 41 4.69 -4.53 32.97
CA ALA A 41 5.96 -5.25 33.05
C ALA A 41 6.12 -6.27 31.90
N ARG A 42 5.03 -6.95 31.52
CA ARG A 42 5.00 -7.88 30.38
C ARG A 42 5.22 -7.16 29.05
N THR A 43 4.54 -6.03 28.81
CA THR A 43 4.76 -5.18 27.64
C THR A 43 6.23 -4.75 27.53
N LEU A 44 6.83 -4.30 28.61
CA LEU A 44 8.24 -3.86 28.63
C LEU A 44 9.20 -5.01 28.31
N GLU A 45 8.94 -6.20 28.82
CA GLU A 45 9.78 -7.38 28.53
C GLU A 45 9.67 -7.81 27.07
N LEU A 46 8.44 -7.93 26.52
CA LEU A 46 8.23 -8.28 25.10
C LEU A 46 8.81 -7.22 24.18
N ARG A 47 8.64 -5.93 24.52
CA ARG A 47 9.27 -4.81 23.81
C ARG A 47 10.79 -4.96 23.81
N GLY A 48 11.40 -5.25 24.94
CA GLY A 48 12.85 -5.44 25.05
C GLY A 48 13.36 -6.56 24.11
N LYS A 49 12.63 -7.69 24.02
CA LYS A 49 12.95 -8.78 23.08
C LYS A 49 12.81 -8.33 21.63
N MET A 50 11.73 -7.64 21.29
CA MET A 50 11.51 -7.09 19.96
C MET A 50 12.61 -6.11 19.57
N ASP A 51 12.94 -5.16 20.43
CA ASP A 51 13.95 -4.13 20.17
C ASP A 51 15.35 -4.74 19.98
N ASP A 52 15.71 -5.77 20.76
CA ASP A 52 16.96 -6.53 20.58
C ASP A 52 17.01 -7.22 19.21
N LEU A 53 15.94 -7.88 18.80
CA LEU A 53 15.85 -8.53 17.50
C LEU A 53 15.98 -7.51 16.35
N LEU A 54 15.28 -6.38 16.42
CA LEU A 54 15.34 -5.30 15.42
C LEU A 54 16.73 -4.66 15.36
N ARG A 55 17.39 -4.47 16.50
CA ARG A 55 18.77 -4.00 16.57
C ARG A 55 19.72 -4.97 15.89
N ARG A 56 19.65 -6.26 16.23
CA ARG A 56 20.46 -7.32 15.60
C ARG A 56 20.22 -7.44 14.11
N GLU A 57 18.96 -7.27 13.65
CA GLU A 57 18.62 -7.25 12.22
C GLU A 57 19.38 -6.13 11.48
N ARG A 58 19.41 -4.91 12.05
CA ARG A 58 20.18 -3.78 11.49
C ARG A 58 21.68 -4.04 11.50
N GLU A 59 22.22 -4.54 12.61
CA GLU A 59 23.65 -4.87 12.74
C GLU A 59 24.09 -5.97 11.74
N ASN A 60 23.17 -6.86 11.37
CA ASN A 60 23.41 -7.94 10.39
C ASN A 60 23.06 -7.53 8.94
N GLY A 61 23.08 -6.23 8.61
CA GLY A 61 22.87 -5.75 7.25
C GLY A 61 21.42 -5.74 6.78
N GLY A 62 20.44 -5.75 7.71
CA GLY A 62 19.01 -5.58 7.44
C GLY A 62 18.22 -6.89 7.32
N VAL A 63 18.86 -8.05 7.43
CA VAL A 63 18.20 -9.38 7.45
C VAL A 63 18.85 -10.24 8.51
N LEU A 64 18.05 -10.78 9.42
CA LEU A 64 18.56 -11.64 10.49
C LEU A 64 18.75 -13.09 10.05
N LYS A 65 17.77 -13.66 9.36
CA LYS A 65 17.76 -15.04 8.86
C LYS A 65 16.85 -15.17 7.64
N VAL A 66 17.22 -16.03 6.70
CA VAL A 66 16.41 -16.37 5.53
C VAL A 66 16.17 -17.88 5.50
N ASP A 67 14.92 -18.29 5.29
CA ASP A 67 14.58 -19.65 4.89
C ASP A 67 14.68 -19.74 3.35
N THR A 68 15.57 -20.60 2.87
CA THR A 68 15.86 -20.76 1.44
C THR A 68 15.26 -22.04 0.85
N GLU A 69 14.43 -22.75 1.62
CA GLU A 69 13.88 -24.06 1.23
C GLU A 69 12.36 -24.06 1.10
N THR A 70 11.68 -23.03 1.66
CA THR A 70 10.22 -23.01 1.76
C THR A 70 9.66 -21.77 1.07
N VAL A 71 8.72 -21.96 0.14
CA VAL A 71 7.86 -20.87 -0.35
C VAL A 71 6.78 -20.62 0.69
N ILE A 72 6.67 -19.36 1.13
CA ILE A 72 5.74 -18.98 2.19
C ILE A 72 4.30 -19.03 1.70
N THR A 73 3.45 -19.67 2.49
CA THR A 73 1.99 -19.69 2.39
C THR A 73 1.39 -19.55 3.80
N PRO A 74 0.08 -19.35 3.96
CA PRO A 74 -0.54 -19.34 5.29
C PRO A 74 -0.21 -20.59 6.14
N THR A 75 0.00 -21.75 5.52
CA THR A 75 0.17 -23.05 6.19
C THR A 75 1.57 -23.66 6.08
N SER A 76 2.53 -23.00 5.41
CA SER A 76 3.85 -23.60 5.14
C SER A 76 4.79 -23.66 6.35
N PHE A 77 4.56 -22.82 7.36
CA PHE A 77 5.36 -22.81 8.59
C PHE A 77 4.49 -23.18 9.79
N GLY A 78 5.10 -23.86 10.76
CA GLY A 78 4.51 -24.05 12.07
C GLY A 78 4.31 -22.72 12.82
N PRO A 79 3.65 -22.75 13.98
CA PRO A 79 3.41 -21.56 14.79
C PRO A 79 4.71 -20.89 15.26
N GLY A 80 4.88 -19.61 14.96
CA GLY A 80 5.98 -18.77 15.43
C GLY A 80 5.54 -17.81 16.53
N TYR A 81 6.44 -17.55 17.48
CA TYR A 81 6.22 -16.71 18.66
C TYR A 81 7.42 -15.81 18.91
N LEU A 82 7.17 -14.61 19.42
CA LEU A 82 8.21 -13.81 20.06
C LEU A 82 8.54 -14.37 21.45
N ASP A 83 7.51 -14.69 22.21
CA ASP A 83 7.58 -15.39 23.49
C ASP A 83 6.25 -16.11 23.76
N ARG A 84 6.24 -17.42 23.58
CA ARG A 84 5.03 -18.25 23.66
C ARG A 84 4.27 -18.15 24.99
N GLU A 85 4.98 -17.91 26.08
CA GLU A 85 4.38 -17.89 27.42
C GLU A 85 3.80 -16.50 27.79
N LYS A 86 4.27 -15.45 27.13
CA LYS A 86 3.97 -14.06 27.50
C LYS A 86 3.07 -13.31 26.51
N GLU A 87 3.05 -13.74 25.25
CA GLU A 87 2.21 -13.10 24.23
C GLU A 87 0.73 -13.25 24.52
N ILE A 88 -0.03 -12.17 24.31
CA ILE A 88 -1.50 -12.16 24.34
C ILE A 88 -2.05 -12.40 22.93
N ILE A 89 -1.48 -11.70 21.96
CA ILE A 89 -1.77 -11.85 20.54
C ILE A 89 -0.62 -12.62 19.91
N VAL A 90 -0.93 -13.73 19.25
CA VAL A 90 0.08 -14.64 18.71
C VAL A 90 0.08 -14.66 17.19
N GLY A 91 1.20 -15.03 16.62
CA GLY A 91 1.36 -15.28 15.20
C GLY A 91 2.51 -14.49 14.57
N LEU A 92 3.36 -15.21 13.83
CA LEU A 92 4.45 -14.66 13.02
C LEU A 92 4.33 -15.16 11.59
N GLN A 93 4.97 -14.49 10.65
CA GLN A 93 4.98 -14.91 9.24
C GLN A 93 5.67 -16.27 9.05
N THR A 94 6.66 -16.58 9.88
CA THR A 94 7.38 -17.86 9.91
C THR A 94 7.36 -18.43 11.34
N ASP A 95 8.03 -19.54 11.54
CA ASP A 95 8.18 -20.19 12.85
C ASP A 95 9.18 -19.48 13.80
N GLU A 96 9.92 -18.47 13.30
CA GLU A 96 10.87 -17.69 14.09
C GLU A 96 10.69 -16.17 13.86
N PRO A 97 10.92 -15.32 14.89
CA PRO A 97 10.86 -13.87 14.71
C PRO A 97 11.88 -13.36 13.69
N LEU A 98 11.44 -12.46 12.81
CA LEU A 98 12.24 -11.82 11.77
C LEU A 98 12.95 -12.78 10.77
N LYS A 99 12.64 -14.09 10.81
CA LYS A 99 13.06 -15.00 9.74
C LYS A 99 12.25 -14.72 8.49
N ARG A 100 12.93 -14.43 7.39
CA ARG A 100 12.32 -14.16 6.10
C ARG A 100 12.21 -15.42 5.27
N ALA A 101 11.21 -15.51 4.43
CA ALA A 101 10.98 -16.66 3.56
C ALA A 101 10.75 -16.24 2.12
N CYS A 102 10.99 -17.18 1.19
CA CYS A 102 10.76 -16.98 -0.22
C CYS A 102 9.28 -16.77 -0.49
N ASN A 103 8.91 -15.63 -1.06
CA ASN A 103 7.53 -15.31 -1.39
C ASN A 103 7.24 -15.67 -2.86
N PRO A 104 6.06 -16.25 -3.19
CA PRO A 104 5.70 -16.57 -4.57
C PRO A 104 5.54 -15.33 -5.46
N PHE A 105 5.19 -14.19 -4.88
CA PHE A 105 5.12 -12.93 -5.60
C PHE A 105 6.52 -12.35 -5.81
N GLY A 106 6.86 -11.99 -7.03
CA GLY A 106 8.17 -11.50 -7.41
C GLY A 106 9.03 -12.51 -8.15
N GLY A 107 8.72 -13.79 -8.04
CA GLY A 107 9.32 -14.86 -8.80
C GLY A 107 10.77 -15.14 -8.48
N MET A 108 11.35 -16.06 -9.23
CA MET A 108 12.69 -16.62 -8.98
C MET A 108 13.80 -15.56 -9.03
N ARG A 109 13.69 -14.58 -9.93
CA ARG A 109 14.69 -13.52 -10.05
C ARG A 109 14.81 -12.72 -8.76
N MET A 110 13.68 -12.30 -8.18
CA MET A 110 13.68 -11.54 -6.93
C MET A 110 14.25 -12.36 -5.77
N VAL A 111 13.87 -13.63 -5.68
CA VAL A 111 14.35 -14.54 -4.64
C VAL A 111 15.88 -14.72 -4.75
N ARG A 112 16.41 -14.99 -5.95
CA ARG A 112 17.86 -15.15 -6.16
C ARG A 112 18.62 -13.87 -5.82
N ASP A 113 18.16 -12.71 -6.32
CA ASP A 113 18.82 -11.43 -6.08
C ASP A 113 18.81 -11.07 -4.60
N ALA A 114 17.68 -11.28 -3.90
CA ALA A 114 17.59 -11.04 -2.47
C ALA A 114 18.47 -12.01 -1.65
N CYS A 115 18.39 -13.30 -1.89
CA CYS A 115 19.22 -14.29 -1.20
C CYS A 115 20.71 -14.00 -1.40
N LYS A 116 21.14 -13.76 -2.65
CA LYS A 116 22.53 -13.43 -2.96
C LYS A 116 23.00 -12.17 -2.23
N ALA A 117 22.17 -11.13 -2.18
CA ALA A 117 22.53 -9.88 -1.52
C ALA A 117 22.76 -10.05 -0.02
N TYR A 118 22.07 -10.99 0.63
CA TYR A 118 22.21 -11.29 2.06
C TYR A 118 23.09 -12.51 2.37
N GLY A 119 23.83 -13.03 1.37
CA GLY A 119 24.79 -14.12 1.56
C GLY A 119 24.18 -15.52 1.66
N TYR A 120 22.97 -15.72 1.11
CA TYR A 120 22.28 -17.01 1.08
C TYR A 120 22.23 -17.56 -0.34
N GLU A 121 22.19 -18.89 -0.44
CA GLU A 121 21.93 -19.62 -1.69
C GLU A 121 20.51 -20.20 -1.66
N VAL A 122 19.82 -20.09 -2.79
CA VAL A 122 18.49 -20.67 -2.95
C VAL A 122 18.58 -22.16 -3.18
N SER A 123 17.77 -22.96 -2.48
CA SER A 123 17.77 -24.41 -2.68
C SER A 123 17.19 -24.77 -4.07
N PRO A 124 17.65 -25.91 -4.64
CA PRO A 124 17.06 -26.45 -5.88
C PRO A 124 15.55 -26.67 -5.79
N LYS A 125 15.03 -26.95 -4.59
CA LYS A 125 13.60 -27.17 -4.33
C LYS A 125 12.79 -25.89 -4.64
N ILE A 126 13.27 -24.72 -4.24
CA ILE A 126 12.64 -23.42 -4.56
C ILE A 126 12.73 -23.16 -6.06
N GLU A 127 13.85 -23.47 -6.70
CA GLU A 127 13.99 -23.31 -8.15
C GLU A 127 13.01 -24.20 -8.94
N ASP A 128 12.83 -25.44 -8.49
CA ASP A 128 11.86 -26.36 -9.08
C ASP A 128 10.41 -25.87 -8.88
N GLU A 129 10.08 -25.37 -7.70
CA GLU A 129 8.75 -24.80 -7.42
C GLU A 129 8.42 -23.66 -8.40
N PHE A 130 9.32 -22.67 -8.57
CA PHE A 130 9.10 -21.55 -9.49
C PHE A 130 9.19 -21.94 -10.97
N ARG A 131 9.86 -23.05 -11.30
CA ARG A 131 9.86 -23.60 -12.65
C ARG A 131 8.53 -24.25 -13.01
N LEU A 132 7.89 -24.92 -12.05
CA LEU A 132 6.59 -25.58 -12.23
C LEU A 132 5.43 -24.60 -12.14
N HIS A 133 5.54 -23.59 -11.28
CA HIS A 133 4.53 -22.56 -11.05
C HIS A 133 5.02 -21.20 -11.54
N ARG A 134 4.66 -20.86 -12.79
CA ARG A 134 5.03 -19.57 -13.38
C ARG A 134 4.52 -18.41 -12.52
N THR A 135 5.37 -17.42 -12.28
CA THR A 135 5.01 -16.22 -11.52
C THR A 135 4.62 -15.05 -12.43
N HIS A 136 3.97 -14.04 -11.86
CA HIS A 136 3.60 -12.83 -12.59
C HIS A 136 4.85 -12.10 -13.13
N ASN A 137 5.96 -12.10 -12.40
CA ASN A 137 7.19 -11.42 -12.82
C ASN A 137 7.69 -11.93 -14.17
N ASP A 138 7.85 -13.24 -14.33
CA ASP A 138 8.27 -13.84 -15.59
C ASP A 138 7.27 -13.57 -16.71
N ALA A 139 5.97 -13.63 -16.40
CA ALA A 139 4.91 -13.39 -17.35
C ALA A 139 4.89 -11.93 -17.81
N VAL A 140 5.02 -10.96 -16.90
CA VAL A 140 5.11 -9.53 -17.22
C VAL A 140 6.29 -9.25 -18.14
N PHE A 141 7.49 -9.73 -17.76
CA PHE A 141 8.68 -9.50 -18.60
C PHE A 141 8.62 -10.20 -19.95
N SER A 142 7.91 -11.30 -20.09
CA SER A 142 7.69 -11.93 -21.40
C SER A 142 6.75 -11.14 -22.30
N ALA A 143 5.84 -10.35 -21.74
CA ALA A 143 4.85 -9.55 -22.47
C ALA A 143 5.27 -8.09 -22.71
N TYR A 144 6.26 -7.59 -21.98
CA TYR A 144 6.75 -6.23 -22.19
C TYR A 144 7.30 -6.02 -23.60
N THR A 145 6.82 -4.97 -24.25
CA THR A 145 7.37 -4.51 -25.54
C THR A 145 8.77 -3.91 -25.35
N PRO A 146 9.59 -3.82 -26.41
CA PRO A 146 10.88 -3.13 -26.35
C PRO A 146 10.75 -1.69 -25.85
N GLU A 147 9.70 -1.00 -26.23
CA GLU A 147 9.37 0.37 -25.84
C GLU A 147 9.12 0.51 -24.34
N ILE A 148 8.29 -0.37 -23.74
CA ILE A 148 8.06 -0.41 -22.29
C ILE A 148 9.38 -0.69 -21.55
N ARG A 149 10.19 -1.62 -22.06
CA ARG A 149 11.51 -1.93 -21.48
C ARG A 149 12.45 -0.74 -21.51
N ALA A 150 12.49 0.00 -22.61
CA ALA A 150 13.30 1.20 -22.77
C ALA A 150 12.85 2.30 -21.78
N ALA A 151 11.54 2.58 -21.71
CA ALA A 151 10.96 3.56 -20.79
C ALA A 151 11.24 3.22 -19.31
N ARG A 152 11.19 1.92 -18.94
CA ARG A 152 11.54 1.44 -17.60
C ARG A 152 13.04 1.58 -17.33
N HIS A 153 13.90 1.24 -18.30
CA HIS A 153 15.35 1.25 -18.14
C HIS A 153 15.92 2.66 -17.94
N CYS A 154 15.42 3.64 -18.68
CA CYS A 154 15.88 5.04 -18.56
C CYS A 154 15.27 5.79 -17.36
N GLY A 155 14.27 5.22 -16.71
CA GLY A 155 13.60 5.86 -15.57
C GLY A 155 12.47 6.83 -15.95
N LEU A 156 11.97 6.75 -17.17
CA LEU A 156 10.77 7.48 -17.60
C LEU A 156 9.50 6.94 -16.92
N ILE A 157 9.42 5.61 -16.73
CA ILE A 157 8.41 4.94 -15.91
C ILE A 157 9.14 4.11 -14.86
N THR A 158 8.84 4.34 -13.58
CA THR A 158 9.54 3.66 -12.47
C THR A 158 8.59 3.21 -11.37
N GLY A 159 9.07 2.32 -10.46
CA GLY A 159 8.28 1.82 -9.34
C GLY A 159 7.18 0.83 -9.74
N LEU A 160 7.29 0.21 -10.89
CA LEU A 160 6.31 -0.76 -11.41
C LEU A 160 6.24 -2.01 -10.52
N PRO A 161 5.03 -2.49 -10.13
CA PRO A 161 4.86 -3.75 -9.39
C PRO A 161 5.02 -4.98 -10.29
N ASP A 162 6.10 -5.02 -11.05
CA ASP A 162 6.44 -6.09 -11.98
C ASP A 162 7.35 -7.17 -11.36
N ALA A 163 7.91 -6.90 -10.17
CA ALA A 163 8.82 -7.79 -9.47
C ALA A 163 8.43 -8.09 -8.01
N TYR A 164 7.28 -7.59 -7.55
CA TYR A 164 6.77 -7.79 -6.18
C TYR A 164 5.24 -7.78 -6.20
N GLY A 165 4.62 -8.04 -5.05
CA GLY A 165 3.16 -8.05 -4.91
C GLY A 165 2.53 -6.68 -5.18
N ARG A 166 1.32 -6.69 -5.66
CA ARG A 166 0.58 -5.49 -6.12
C ARG A 166 0.38 -4.44 -5.03
N GLY A 167 0.06 -4.87 -3.80
CA GLY A 167 -0.30 -3.96 -2.70
C GLY A 167 -1.59 -3.19 -2.97
N ARG A 168 -1.90 -2.23 -2.07
CA ARG A 168 -3.09 -1.35 -2.15
C ARG A 168 -4.41 -2.11 -2.29
N ILE A 169 -4.48 -3.23 -1.59
CA ILE A 169 -5.67 -4.02 -1.34
C ILE A 169 -5.84 -4.06 0.17
N ILE A 170 -6.97 -3.62 0.68
CA ILE A 170 -7.30 -3.70 2.10
C ILE A 170 -8.37 -4.76 2.28
N GLY A 171 -7.98 -5.95 2.73
CA GLY A 171 -8.93 -6.98 3.14
C GLY A 171 -9.76 -6.48 4.33
N ASP A 172 -11.05 -6.74 4.34
CA ASP A 172 -11.85 -6.43 5.53
C ASP A 172 -11.62 -7.48 6.62
N TYR A 173 -10.49 -7.37 7.30
CA TYR A 173 -10.05 -8.29 8.36
C TYR A 173 -11.02 -8.34 9.54
N ARG A 174 -11.85 -7.31 9.72
CA ARG A 174 -12.91 -7.24 10.73
C ARG A 174 -13.98 -8.32 10.54
N ARG A 175 -14.17 -8.77 9.28
CA ARG A 175 -15.13 -9.86 8.95
C ARG A 175 -14.80 -11.15 9.66
N VAL A 176 -13.52 -11.47 9.82
CA VAL A 176 -13.07 -12.68 10.53
C VAL A 176 -13.54 -12.67 11.98
N ALA A 177 -13.37 -11.52 12.66
CA ALA A 177 -13.80 -11.36 14.04
C ALA A 177 -15.33 -11.35 14.20
N LEU A 178 -16.05 -10.62 13.34
CA LEU A 178 -17.49 -10.44 13.48
C LEU A 178 -18.29 -11.68 13.09
N TYR A 179 -17.88 -12.38 12.04
CA TYR A 179 -18.69 -13.47 11.45
C TYR A 179 -18.10 -14.86 11.66
N GLY A 180 -16.77 -14.96 11.87
CA GLY A 180 -16.06 -16.22 11.76
C GLY A 180 -15.91 -16.69 10.32
N VAL A 181 -14.93 -17.55 10.07
CA VAL A 181 -14.56 -17.97 8.71
C VAL A 181 -15.63 -18.86 8.07
N ASP A 182 -16.34 -19.69 8.85
CA ASP A 182 -17.37 -20.58 8.29
C ASP A 182 -18.52 -19.77 7.64
N ARG A 183 -18.94 -18.67 8.26
CA ARG A 183 -19.95 -17.80 7.67
C ARG A 183 -19.44 -17.15 6.37
N LEU A 184 -18.15 -16.75 6.33
CA LEU A 184 -17.56 -16.19 5.12
C LEU A 184 -17.51 -17.22 3.99
N ILE A 185 -17.19 -18.48 4.30
CA ILE A 185 -17.22 -19.59 3.34
C ILE A 185 -18.64 -19.80 2.78
N GLU A 186 -19.67 -19.79 3.65
CA GLU A 186 -21.07 -19.92 3.22
C GLU A 186 -21.46 -18.79 2.25
N GLU A 187 -21.13 -17.55 2.56
CA GLU A 187 -21.44 -16.40 1.70
C GLU A 187 -20.69 -16.50 0.35
N LYS A 188 -19.41 -16.87 0.34
CA LYS A 188 -18.66 -17.10 -0.90
C LYS A 188 -19.21 -18.23 -1.76
N LYS A 189 -19.74 -19.29 -1.14
CA LYS A 189 -20.45 -20.36 -1.87
C LYS A 189 -21.72 -19.85 -2.53
N LYS A 190 -22.50 -19.00 -1.85
CA LYS A 190 -23.68 -18.34 -2.45
C LYS A 190 -23.28 -17.46 -3.63
N ASP A 191 -22.25 -16.62 -3.46
CA ASP A 191 -21.72 -15.79 -4.53
C ASP A 191 -21.28 -16.62 -5.75
N LYS A 192 -20.63 -17.76 -5.52
CA LYS A 192 -20.18 -18.65 -6.58
C LYS A 192 -21.38 -19.28 -7.34
N LEU A 193 -22.42 -19.68 -6.63
CA LEU A 193 -23.65 -20.19 -7.25
C LEU A 193 -24.33 -19.13 -8.11
N ALA A 194 -24.50 -17.91 -7.58
CA ALA A 194 -25.10 -16.80 -8.33
C ALA A 194 -24.29 -16.46 -9.61
N ARG A 195 -22.96 -16.47 -9.52
CA ARG A 195 -22.10 -16.30 -10.70
C ARG A 195 -22.23 -17.41 -11.73
N GLY A 196 -22.48 -18.63 -11.29
CA GLY A 196 -22.68 -19.78 -12.17
C GLY A 196 -23.93 -19.67 -13.07
N GLU A 197 -24.88 -18.81 -12.73
CA GLU A 197 -26.08 -18.53 -13.52
C GLU A 197 -25.85 -17.51 -14.64
N GLU A 198 -24.73 -16.78 -14.62
CA GLU A 198 -24.36 -15.83 -15.66
C GLU A 198 -23.88 -16.53 -16.94
N PRO A 199 -23.97 -15.86 -18.13
CA PRO A 199 -23.40 -16.42 -19.36
C PRO A 199 -21.91 -16.77 -19.18
N MET A 200 -21.54 -18.00 -19.59
CA MET A 200 -20.24 -18.60 -19.36
C MET A 200 -19.18 -18.07 -20.37
N VAL A 201 -18.79 -16.82 -20.16
CA VAL A 201 -17.74 -16.12 -20.92
C VAL A 201 -16.50 -15.95 -20.06
N GLU A 202 -15.38 -15.52 -20.65
CA GLU A 202 -14.09 -15.39 -19.97
C GLU A 202 -14.18 -14.72 -18.57
N ARG A 203 -14.88 -13.59 -18.46
CA ARG A 203 -15.05 -12.87 -17.19
C ARG A 203 -15.75 -13.69 -16.12
N THR A 204 -16.77 -14.49 -16.52
CA THR A 204 -17.54 -15.34 -15.60
C THR A 204 -16.72 -16.53 -15.17
N ILE A 205 -16.05 -17.21 -16.11
CA ILE A 205 -15.15 -18.34 -15.82
C ILE A 205 -14.07 -17.92 -14.86
N ARG A 206 -13.44 -16.76 -15.10
CA ARG A 206 -12.42 -16.23 -14.22
C ARG A 206 -12.95 -15.88 -12.82
N ALA A 207 -14.12 -15.29 -12.72
CA ALA A 207 -14.73 -14.99 -11.43
C ALA A 207 -15.04 -16.26 -10.62
N LEU A 208 -15.47 -17.35 -11.29
CA LEU A 208 -15.70 -18.65 -10.64
C LEU A 208 -14.40 -19.30 -10.16
N GLU A 209 -13.32 -19.18 -10.94
CA GLU A 209 -11.97 -19.61 -10.56
C GLU A 209 -11.48 -18.82 -9.33
N GLU A 210 -11.55 -17.49 -9.37
CA GLU A 210 -11.16 -16.61 -8.27
C GLU A 210 -11.96 -16.91 -6.98
N LEU A 211 -13.28 -17.12 -7.07
CA LEU A 211 -14.10 -17.52 -5.91
C LEU A 211 -13.72 -18.89 -5.36
N SER A 212 -13.30 -19.82 -6.21
CA SER A 212 -12.77 -21.12 -5.76
C SER A 212 -11.49 -20.95 -4.98
N MET A 213 -10.56 -20.12 -5.49
CA MET A 213 -9.30 -19.82 -4.80
C MET A 213 -9.55 -19.07 -3.47
N GLN A 214 -10.55 -18.19 -3.40
CA GLN A 214 -10.94 -17.51 -2.16
C GLN A 214 -11.48 -18.50 -1.11
N LEU A 215 -12.26 -19.50 -1.51
CA LEU A 215 -12.73 -20.56 -0.62
C LEU A 215 -11.56 -21.39 -0.05
N GLU A 216 -10.60 -21.75 -0.88
CA GLU A 216 -9.37 -22.43 -0.43
C GLU A 216 -8.58 -21.57 0.57
N ALA A 217 -8.43 -20.27 0.29
CA ALA A 217 -7.72 -19.34 1.17
C ALA A 217 -8.39 -19.21 2.56
N LEU A 218 -9.72 -19.22 2.62
CA LEU A 218 -10.45 -19.21 3.89
C LEU A 218 -10.22 -20.51 4.69
N GLU A 219 -10.21 -21.66 4.03
CA GLU A 219 -9.86 -22.93 4.70
C GLU A 219 -8.40 -22.98 5.18
N ASP A 220 -7.46 -22.43 4.41
CA ASP A 220 -6.06 -22.33 4.83
C ASP A 220 -5.88 -21.36 6.01
N MET A 221 -6.66 -20.28 6.06
CA MET A 221 -6.68 -19.35 7.22
C MET A 221 -7.15 -20.08 8.49
N LYS A 222 -8.18 -20.93 8.41
CA LYS A 222 -8.63 -21.78 9.53
C LYS A 222 -7.53 -22.74 10.00
N LYS A 223 -6.86 -23.44 9.06
CA LYS A 223 -5.75 -24.33 9.38
C LYS A 223 -4.60 -23.59 10.07
N MET A 224 -4.25 -22.40 9.58
CA MET A 224 -3.24 -21.55 10.19
C MET A 224 -3.60 -21.22 11.64
N ALA A 225 -4.81 -20.72 11.89
CA ALA A 225 -5.25 -20.37 13.24
C ALA A 225 -5.32 -21.60 14.17
N ALA A 226 -5.79 -22.76 13.66
CA ALA A 226 -5.85 -24.01 14.41
C ALA A 226 -4.47 -24.50 14.86
N ALA A 227 -3.42 -24.25 14.06
CA ALA A 227 -2.05 -24.58 14.46
C ALA A 227 -1.59 -23.78 15.70
N TYR A 228 -2.11 -22.55 15.90
CA TYR A 228 -1.92 -21.76 17.11
C TYR A 228 -2.88 -22.14 18.26
N GLY A 229 -3.79 -23.08 18.03
CA GLY A 229 -4.79 -23.52 19.03
C GLY A 229 -6.07 -22.71 19.06
N PHE A 230 -6.39 -21.94 18.00
CA PHE A 230 -7.57 -21.10 17.92
C PHE A 230 -8.56 -21.59 16.87
N ASP A 231 -9.85 -21.49 17.20
CA ASP A 231 -10.96 -21.81 16.32
C ASP A 231 -11.61 -20.52 15.79
N ILE A 232 -11.14 -20.04 14.64
CA ILE A 232 -11.70 -18.88 13.95
C ILE A 232 -12.87 -19.23 13.01
N ALA A 233 -13.33 -20.47 12.99
CA ALA A 233 -14.54 -20.85 12.26
C ALA A 233 -15.75 -20.08 12.78
N ARG A 234 -15.81 -19.82 14.09
CA ARG A 234 -16.83 -19.06 14.80
C ARG A 234 -16.48 -17.56 14.95
N PRO A 235 -17.48 -16.69 15.17
CA PRO A 235 -17.24 -15.30 15.57
C PRO A 235 -16.44 -15.19 16.88
N ALA A 236 -15.76 -14.05 17.06
CA ALA A 236 -15.06 -13.72 18.29
C ALA A 236 -16.05 -13.49 19.45
N GLU A 237 -15.76 -14.06 20.62
CA GLU A 237 -16.62 -13.99 21.81
C GLU A 237 -16.21 -12.87 22.79
N ASN A 238 -15.00 -12.36 22.71
CA ASN A 238 -14.45 -11.31 23.55
C ASN A 238 -13.46 -10.42 22.79
N ALA A 239 -13.01 -9.34 23.42
CA ALA A 239 -12.14 -8.35 22.80
C ALA A 239 -10.78 -8.94 22.38
N ARG A 240 -10.17 -9.80 23.23
CA ARG A 240 -8.92 -10.47 22.88
C ARG A 240 -9.07 -11.31 21.60
N GLU A 241 -10.13 -12.09 21.51
CA GLU A 241 -10.42 -12.87 20.30
C GLU A 241 -10.68 -11.96 19.11
N ALA A 242 -11.41 -10.84 19.28
CA ALA A 242 -11.67 -9.92 18.19
C ALA A 242 -10.37 -9.36 17.59
N VAL A 243 -9.40 -8.98 18.42
CA VAL A 243 -8.07 -8.56 17.97
C VAL A 243 -7.33 -9.71 17.30
N GLN A 244 -7.32 -10.90 17.92
CA GLN A 244 -6.61 -12.08 17.40
C GLN A 244 -7.18 -12.55 16.07
N TRP A 245 -8.52 -12.61 15.89
CA TRP A 245 -9.16 -13.00 14.62
C TRP A 245 -8.87 -11.98 13.51
N THR A 246 -8.96 -10.69 13.82
CA THR A 246 -8.58 -9.60 12.91
C THR A 246 -7.12 -9.76 12.48
N TYR A 247 -6.23 -10.03 13.44
CA TYR A 247 -4.82 -10.24 13.15
C TYR A 247 -4.57 -11.50 12.32
N PHE A 248 -5.27 -12.61 12.57
CA PHE A 248 -5.12 -13.82 11.75
C PHE A 248 -5.54 -13.60 10.29
N GLY A 249 -6.59 -12.82 10.04
CA GLY A 249 -6.95 -12.40 8.69
C GLY A 249 -5.84 -11.60 8.01
N TYR A 250 -5.23 -10.68 8.74
CA TYR A 250 -4.10 -9.89 8.27
C TYR A 250 -2.84 -10.76 8.09
N LEU A 251 -2.50 -11.60 9.07
CA LEU A 251 -1.34 -12.48 9.03
C LEU A 251 -1.38 -13.44 7.84
N ALA A 252 -2.52 -14.07 7.57
CA ALA A 252 -2.68 -14.94 6.41
C ALA A 252 -2.40 -14.19 5.10
N SER A 253 -2.86 -12.93 5.00
CA SER A 253 -2.63 -12.09 3.82
C SER A 253 -1.15 -11.75 3.62
N ILE A 254 -0.42 -11.39 4.68
CA ILE A 254 1.01 -11.06 4.58
C ILE A 254 1.92 -12.29 4.46
N LYS A 255 1.41 -13.49 4.75
CA LYS A 255 2.09 -14.76 4.42
C LYS A 255 1.91 -15.12 2.95
N GLU A 256 0.82 -14.72 2.33
CA GLU A 256 0.55 -15.01 0.93
C GLU A 256 1.29 -14.08 0.00
N GLN A 257 1.14 -12.76 0.19
CA GLN A 257 1.70 -11.78 -0.75
C GLN A 257 2.70 -10.82 -0.11
N ASN A 258 3.55 -10.27 -0.97
CA ASN A 258 4.58 -9.29 -0.63
C ASN A 258 4.28 -7.95 -1.34
N GLY A 259 3.12 -7.38 -1.07
CA GLY A 259 2.69 -6.12 -1.65
C GLY A 259 3.55 -4.93 -1.22
N ALA A 260 3.60 -3.90 -2.06
CA ALA A 260 4.28 -2.65 -1.71
C ALA A 260 3.62 -1.92 -0.54
N ALA A 261 2.31 -2.18 -0.29
CA ALA A 261 1.57 -1.68 0.86
C ALA A 261 0.62 -2.77 1.34
N MET A 262 0.87 -3.26 2.55
CA MET A 262 0.06 -4.28 3.22
C MET A 262 -0.73 -3.61 4.35
N SER A 263 -1.66 -2.72 3.99
CA SER A 263 -2.39 -1.87 4.94
C SER A 263 -3.36 -2.67 5.80
N LEU A 264 -3.46 -2.31 7.09
CA LEU A 264 -4.37 -2.92 8.05
C LEU A 264 -5.82 -2.45 7.83
N GLY A 265 -5.97 -1.17 7.49
CA GLY A 265 -7.26 -0.60 7.15
C GLY A 265 -7.82 0.34 8.20
N ARG A 266 -8.94 -0.05 8.81
CA ARG A 266 -9.67 0.75 9.80
C ARG A 266 -10.28 -0.19 10.83
N VAL A 267 -9.49 -0.62 11.80
CA VAL A 267 -9.92 -1.63 12.78
C VAL A 267 -10.21 -1.04 14.16
N SER A 268 -9.64 0.13 14.48
CA SER A 268 -9.68 0.68 15.85
C SER A 268 -11.09 0.94 16.35
N THR A 269 -11.96 1.60 15.58
CA THR A 269 -13.36 1.87 15.96
C THR A 269 -14.17 0.57 16.08
N PHE A 270 -13.91 -0.41 15.22
CA PHE A 270 -14.54 -1.73 15.28
C PHE A 270 -14.15 -2.49 16.56
N LEU A 271 -12.88 -2.56 16.86
CA LEU A 271 -12.36 -3.28 18.04
C LEU A 271 -12.82 -2.64 19.35
N ASP A 272 -13.00 -1.30 19.36
CA ASP A 272 -13.50 -0.57 20.54
C ASP A 272 -14.87 -1.10 21.01
N ILE A 273 -15.72 -1.54 20.10
CA ILE A 273 -17.04 -2.09 20.42
C ILE A 273 -16.92 -3.33 21.35
N TYR A 274 -15.96 -4.19 21.06
CA TYR A 274 -15.68 -5.36 21.90
C TYR A 274 -15.01 -4.97 23.22
N PHE A 275 -14.07 -4.03 23.18
CA PHE A 275 -13.42 -3.54 24.40
C PHE A 275 -14.40 -2.87 25.35
N GLU A 276 -15.26 -1.98 24.86
CA GLU A 276 -16.26 -1.30 25.70
C GLU A 276 -17.32 -2.26 26.25
N ARG A 277 -17.65 -3.34 25.54
CA ARG A 277 -18.49 -4.40 26.08
C ARG A 277 -17.80 -5.12 27.24
N ASP A 278 -16.58 -5.59 27.02
CA ASP A 278 -15.85 -6.40 28.00
C ASP A 278 -15.44 -5.57 29.24
N LEU A 279 -15.15 -4.27 29.07
CA LEU A 279 -14.96 -3.32 30.18
C LEU A 279 -16.23 -3.14 31.01
N ARG A 280 -17.39 -2.97 30.38
CA ARG A 280 -18.70 -2.88 31.08
C ARG A 280 -19.07 -4.17 31.80
N GLU A 281 -18.69 -5.31 31.28
CA GLU A 281 -18.90 -6.62 31.90
C GLU A 281 -17.88 -6.92 33.00
N GLY A 282 -16.84 -6.10 33.16
CA GLY A 282 -15.78 -6.27 34.15
C GLY A 282 -14.83 -7.44 33.87
N THR A 283 -14.81 -7.94 32.65
CA THR A 283 -13.89 -9.00 32.20
C THR A 283 -12.53 -8.44 31.77
N LEU A 284 -12.46 -7.14 31.47
CA LEU A 284 -11.24 -6.38 31.22
C LEU A 284 -11.20 -5.11 32.08
N ASP A 285 -10.01 -4.56 32.26
CA ASP A 285 -9.75 -3.21 32.74
C ASP A 285 -8.97 -2.40 31.67
N GLU A 286 -8.75 -1.11 31.90
CA GLU A 286 -8.06 -0.23 30.94
C GLU A 286 -6.59 -0.66 30.72
N THR A 287 -5.94 -1.20 31.75
CA THR A 287 -4.55 -1.70 31.67
C THR A 287 -4.46 -2.92 30.77
N ALA A 288 -5.32 -3.92 30.99
CA ALA A 288 -5.37 -5.13 30.17
C ALA A 288 -5.77 -4.82 28.72
N THR A 289 -6.66 -3.84 28.52
CA THR A 289 -7.08 -3.40 27.19
C THR A 289 -5.91 -2.77 26.44
N GLN A 290 -5.15 -1.87 27.09
CA GLN A 290 -3.95 -1.27 26.49
C GLN A 290 -2.88 -2.33 26.19
N GLU A 291 -2.68 -3.30 27.08
CA GLU A 291 -1.70 -4.36 26.92
C GLU A 291 -2.01 -5.25 25.70
N ILE A 292 -3.29 -5.54 25.41
CA ILE A 292 -3.71 -6.25 24.19
C ILE A 292 -3.32 -5.45 22.92
N MET A 293 -3.54 -4.13 22.94
CA MET A 293 -3.20 -3.25 21.82
C MET A 293 -1.69 -3.12 21.63
N ASP A 294 -0.93 -3.03 22.71
CA ASP A 294 0.52 -2.98 22.66
C ASP A 294 1.10 -4.26 22.04
N ASP A 295 0.61 -5.44 22.46
CA ASP A 295 1.06 -6.71 21.89
C ASP A 295 0.65 -6.85 20.40
N PHE A 296 -0.55 -6.43 20.04
CA PHE A 296 -0.99 -6.40 18.65
C PHE A 296 -0.06 -5.56 17.76
N VAL A 297 0.30 -4.36 18.21
CA VAL A 297 1.23 -3.49 17.45
C VAL A 297 2.63 -4.08 17.39
N MET A 298 3.11 -4.77 18.43
CA MET A 298 4.39 -5.52 18.35
C MET A 298 4.39 -6.55 17.22
N LYS A 299 3.27 -7.28 17.01
CA LYS A 299 3.15 -8.23 15.89
C LYS A 299 3.26 -7.54 14.54
N LEU A 300 2.63 -6.38 14.38
CA LEU A 300 2.74 -5.59 13.15
C LEU A 300 4.18 -5.13 12.90
N ARG A 301 4.91 -4.73 13.95
CA ARG A 301 6.32 -4.32 13.85
C ARG A 301 7.30 -5.45 13.54
N LEU A 302 6.91 -6.70 13.74
CA LEU A 302 7.72 -7.89 13.42
C LEU A 302 7.48 -8.43 12.00
N ALA A 303 6.53 -7.88 11.26
CA ALA A 303 6.25 -8.30 9.89
C ALA A 303 7.40 -7.90 8.94
N ARG A 304 7.86 -8.84 8.11
CA ARG A 304 8.96 -8.66 7.16
C ARG A 304 8.74 -9.47 5.89
N HIS A 305 9.26 -8.95 4.77
CA HIS A 305 9.37 -9.69 3.52
C HIS A 305 10.83 -9.85 3.10
N LEU A 306 11.14 -10.90 2.33
CA LEU A 306 12.41 -11.04 1.66
C LEU A 306 12.40 -10.18 0.39
N ARG A 307 13.15 -9.08 0.39
CA ARG A 307 13.23 -8.10 -0.69
C ARG A 307 14.67 -7.79 -1.06
N THR A 308 14.87 -7.26 -2.26
CA THR A 308 16.19 -6.88 -2.75
C THR A 308 16.66 -5.55 -2.16
N PRO A 309 17.97 -5.30 -2.05
CA PRO A 309 18.49 -3.99 -1.69
C PRO A 309 18.01 -2.85 -2.61
N GLU A 310 17.81 -3.14 -3.90
CA GLU A 310 17.24 -2.18 -4.86
C GLU A 310 15.83 -1.74 -4.46
N TYR A 311 15.00 -2.67 -3.97
CA TYR A 311 13.69 -2.33 -3.41
C TYR A 311 13.82 -1.41 -2.19
N ASN A 312 14.74 -1.76 -1.29
CA ASN A 312 14.96 -0.97 -0.07
C ASN A 312 15.50 0.44 -0.40
N GLU A 313 16.35 0.59 -1.41
CA GLU A 313 16.81 1.89 -1.89
C GLU A 313 15.64 2.71 -2.49
N LEU A 314 14.79 2.07 -3.28
CA LEU A 314 13.63 2.72 -3.92
C LEU A 314 12.64 3.29 -2.90
N PHE A 315 12.40 2.58 -1.80
CA PHE A 315 11.38 2.93 -0.81
C PHE A 315 11.94 3.48 0.51
N GLY A 316 13.25 3.68 0.61
CA GLY A 316 13.89 4.26 1.81
C GLY A 316 13.93 3.30 2.99
N GLY A 317 14.09 2.01 2.75
CA GLY A 317 14.11 0.94 3.73
C GLY A 317 13.28 -0.26 3.29
N ASP A 318 12.82 -1.06 4.25
CA ASP A 318 11.97 -2.24 4.01
C ASP A 318 10.56 -2.07 4.62
N PRO A 319 9.81 -1.01 4.24
CA PRO A 319 8.51 -0.76 4.81
C PRO A 319 7.47 -1.75 4.27
N MET A 320 6.56 -2.16 5.16
CA MET A 320 5.35 -2.90 4.81
C MET A 320 4.19 -1.96 4.48
N TRP A 321 4.25 -0.70 4.93
CA TRP A 321 3.14 0.28 4.94
C TRP A 321 1.86 -0.31 5.52
N ILE A 322 1.98 -0.75 6.77
CA ILE A 322 0.86 -1.26 7.56
C ILE A 322 0.05 -0.05 8.04
N THR A 323 -0.78 0.49 7.16
CA THR A 323 -1.53 1.71 7.47
C THR A 323 -2.81 1.37 8.22
N GLU A 324 -3.02 2.06 9.34
CA GLU A 324 -4.27 2.06 10.11
C GLU A 324 -4.87 3.46 10.12
N SER A 325 -6.13 3.58 9.73
CA SER A 325 -6.87 4.85 9.65
C SER A 325 -7.69 5.08 10.90
N LEU A 326 -7.50 6.22 11.56
CA LEU A 326 -8.06 6.57 12.87
C LEU A 326 -9.00 7.77 12.79
N GLY A 327 -10.13 7.71 13.46
CA GLY A 327 -11.07 8.84 13.57
C GLY A 327 -11.90 9.06 12.30
N GLY A 328 -12.04 10.32 11.88
CA GLY A 328 -12.98 10.74 10.84
C GLY A 328 -14.39 10.95 11.37
N ILE A 329 -15.32 11.31 10.49
CA ILE A 329 -16.72 11.59 10.80
C ILE A 329 -17.64 10.61 10.05
N GLY A 330 -18.64 10.06 10.73
CA GLY A 330 -19.68 9.24 10.11
C GLY A 330 -20.58 10.06 9.17
N GLU A 331 -21.23 9.41 8.23
CA GLU A 331 -22.23 10.04 7.36
C GLU A 331 -23.40 10.66 8.17
N ASP A 332 -23.63 10.18 9.38
CA ASP A 332 -24.60 10.71 10.34
C ASP A 332 -24.09 11.87 11.18
N GLY A 333 -22.88 12.34 10.91
CA GLY A 333 -22.23 13.47 11.59
C GLY A 333 -21.60 13.14 12.95
N ARG A 334 -21.70 11.88 13.44
CA ARG A 334 -21.01 11.48 14.67
C ARG A 334 -19.52 11.26 14.41
N PRO A 335 -18.61 11.66 15.33
CA PRO A 335 -17.20 11.35 15.19
C PRO A 335 -16.96 9.83 15.36
N LEU A 336 -16.17 9.25 14.46
CA LEU A 336 -15.74 7.85 14.54
C LEU A 336 -14.51 7.67 15.45
N VAL A 337 -14.21 8.67 16.26
CA VAL A 337 -13.21 8.64 17.32
C VAL A 337 -13.77 7.86 18.51
N THR A 338 -13.04 6.83 18.95
CA THR A 338 -13.36 6.01 20.10
C THR A 338 -12.17 5.95 21.06
N LYS A 339 -12.32 5.39 22.24
CA LYS A 339 -11.20 5.21 23.17
C LYS A 339 -10.08 4.37 22.53
N ASN A 340 -10.40 3.40 21.70
CA ASN A 340 -9.38 2.57 21.07
C ASN A 340 -8.55 3.33 20.01
N CYS A 341 -9.05 4.42 19.45
CA CYS A 341 -8.22 5.32 18.65
C CYS A 341 -7.10 5.95 19.50
N PHE A 342 -7.42 6.37 20.70
CA PHE A 342 -6.43 6.87 21.66
C PHE A 342 -5.44 5.78 22.09
N ARG A 343 -5.92 4.54 22.39
CA ARG A 343 -5.06 3.40 22.77
C ARG A 343 -4.09 3.03 21.64
N MET A 344 -4.53 3.09 20.37
CA MET A 344 -3.65 2.86 19.24
C MET A 344 -2.51 3.87 19.19
N LEU A 345 -2.78 5.17 19.42
CA LEU A 345 -1.73 6.20 19.49
C LEU A 345 -0.86 6.06 20.74
N GLN A 346 -1.42 5.59 21.86
CA GLN A 346 -0.67 5.34 23.09
C GLN A 346 0.44 4.29 22.89
N THR A 347 0.29 3.37 21.94
CA THR A 347 1.34 2.40 21.62
C THR A 347 2.65 3.06 21.16
N LEU A 348 2.61 4.28 20.62
CA LEU A 348 3.82 5.05 20.26
C LEU A 348 4.63 5.46 21.49
N TYR A 349 3.98 5.66 22.62
CA TYR A 349 4.67 5.91 23.91
C TYR A 349 5.08 4.61 24.58
N ASN A 350 4.19 3.62 24.61
CA ASN A 350 4.46 2.35 25.32
C ASN A 350 5.54 1.50 24.65
N LEU A 351 5.64 1.57 23.30
CA LEU A 351 6.54 0.74 22.48
C LEU A 351 7.65 1.56 21.81
N ASN A 352 7.85 2.81 22.15
CA ASN A 352 8.64 3.81 21.42
C ASN A 352 8.07 4.14 20.03
N PRO A 353 8.35 5.36 19.52
CA PRO A 353 7.94 5.77 18.17
C PRO A 353 8.53 4.86 17.09
N ALA A 354 7.74 4.55 16.08
CA ALA A 354 8.18 3.80 14.90
C ALA A 354 7.36 4.21 13.69
N ALA A 355 7.94 4.07 12.50
CA ALA A 355 7.25 4.33 11.25
C ALA A 355 6.15 3.29 10.92
N GLU A 356 6.19 2.12 11.57
CA GLU A 356 5.23 1.04 11.40
C GLU A 356 4.56 0.67 12.75
N PRO A 357 3.24 0.47 12.77
CA PRO A 357 2.29 0.75 11.69
C PRO A 357 2.23 2.25 11.36
N ASN A 358 1.96 2.58 10.08
CA ASN A 358 1.71 3.97 9.67
C ASN A 358 0.32 4.39 10.15
N LEU A 359 0.25 5.26 11.16
CA LEU A 359 -1.00 5.70 11.78
C LEU A 359 -1.48 6.97 11.09
N THR A 360 -2.62 6.88 10.40
CA THR A 360 -3.21 7.97 9.65
C THR A 360 -4.45 8.50 10.35
N VAL A 361 -4.39 9.74 10.81
CA VAL A 361 -5.55 10.45 11.37
C VAL A 361 -6.40 10.98 10.23
N LEU A 362 -7.65 10.54 10.16
CA LEU A 362 -8.65 11.08 9.24
C LEU A 362 -9.19 12.37 9.86
N TRP A 363 -8.57 13.47 9.46
CA TRP A 363 -8.82 14.78 10.06
C TRP A 363 -10.06 15.46 9.49
N SER A 364 -10.87 16.03 10.36
CA SER A 364 -12.00 16.89 10.03
C SER A 364 -12.06 18.04 11.02
N GLU A 365 -12.55 19.18 10.58
CA GLU A 365 -12.83 20.31 11.47
C GLU A 365 -13.84 19.96 12.58
N ALA A 366 -14.77 19.04 12.28
CA ALA A 366 -15.81 18.59 13.21
C ALA A 366 -15.34 17.59 14.27
N LEU A 367 -14.09 17.15 14.26
CA LEU A 367 -13.56 16.21 15.26
C LEU A 367 -13.57 16.81 16.69
N PRO A 368 -13.72 15.97 17.74
CA PRO A 368 -13.64 16.40 19.12
C PRO A 368 -12.33 17.13 19.44
N GLU A 369 -12.42 18.24 20.14
CA GLU A 369 -11.27 19.10 20.45
C GLU A 369 -10.18 18.35 21.25
N ASN A 370 -10.56 17.48 22.19
CA ASN A 370 -9.60 16.67 22.94
C ASN A 370 -8.83 15.70 22.05
N TRP A 371 -9.48 15.14 21.01
CA TRP A 371 -8.82 14.30 20.01
C TRP A 371 -7.82 15.09 19.17
N LYS A 372 -8.22 16.28 18.67
CA LYS A 372 -7.32 17.16 17.92
C LYS A 372 -6.06 17.51 18.72
N ARG A 373 -6.24 17.91 19.99
CA ARG A 373 -5.12 18.22 20.89
C ARG A 373 -4.22 17.01 21.15
N PHE A 374 -4.83 15.84 21.36
CA PHE A 374 -4.07 14.62 21.61
C PHE A 374 -3.25 14.21 20.38
N THR A 375 -3.84 14.19 19.19
CA THR A 375 -3.12 13.86 17.95
C THR A 375 -2.01 14.86 17.64
N ALA A 376 -2.27 16.17 17.82
CA ALA A 376 -1.25 17.20 17.67
C ALA A 376 -0.07 16.99 18.64
N LYS A 377 -0.36 16.67 19.92
CA LYS A 377 0.67 16.34 20.89
C LYS A 377 1.49 15.11 20.46
N VAL A 378 0.83 14.04 20.06
CA VAL A 378 1.51 12.81 19.59
C VAL A 378 2.39 13.11 18.38
N SER A 379 1.93 13.94 17.43
CA SER A 379 2.74 14.37 16.27
C SER A 379 4.01 15.10 16.70
N CYS A 380 3.90 16.04 17.64
CA CYS A 380 5.06 16.79 18.16
C CYS A 380 6.05 15.90 18.92
N ASP A 381 5.54 14.91 19.65
CA ASP A 381 6.36 14.05 20.50
C ASP A 381 7.05 12.91 19.74
N THR A 382 6.49 12.46 18.60
CA THR A 382 6.86 11.16 18.02
C THR A 382 7.23 11.19 16.53
N ASP A 383 6.87 12.23 15.78
CA ASP A 383 6.99 12.32 14.31
C ASP A 383 6.39 11.11 13.54
N ALA A 384 5.45 10.37 14.15
CA ALA A 384 4.98 9.07 13.66
C ALA A 384 3.52 9.08 13.18
N LEU A 385 2.92 10.25 12.97
CA LEU A 385 1.55 10.38 12.47
C LEU A 385 1.49 10.97 11.07
N GLN A 386 0.53 10.48 10.31
CA GLN A 386 0.09 11.06 9.06
C GLN A 386 -1.33 11.60 9.22
N TYR A 387 -1.69 12.62 8.44
CA TYR A 387 -3.05 13.18 8.39
C TYR A 387 -3.59 13.13 6.98
N GLU A 388 -4.87 12.76 6.87
CA GLU A 388 -5.65 12.82 5.64
C GLU A 388 -6.92 13.65 5.88
N ASN A 389 -7.32 14.43 4.90
CA ASN A 389 -8.47 15.32 5.01
C ASN A 389 -9.78 14.53 4.80
N ASP A 390 -10.44 14.16 5.89
CA ASP A 390 -11.71 13.43 5.87
C ASP A 390 -12.84 14.24 5.22
N ASP A 391 -12.84 15.56 5.36
CA ASP A 391 -13.87 16.43 4.79
C ASP A 391 -13.83 16.44 3.26
N VAL A 392 -12.67 16.14 2.65
CA VAL A 392 -12.50 15.96 1.21
C VAL A 392 -12.75 14.52 0.79
N MET A 393 -12.27 13.53 1.58
CA MET A 393 -12.34 12.12 1.20
C MET A 393 -13.71 11.50 1.45
N ARG A 394 -14.36 11.80 2.57
CA ARG A 394 -15.66 11.21 2.94
C ARG A 394 -16.78 11.44 1.93
N PRO A 395 -16.95 12.62 1.30
CA PRO A 395 -17.96 12.81 0.26
C PRO A 395 -17.80 11.87 -0.94
N ILE A 396 -16.61 11.35 -1.21
CA ILE A 396 -16.28 10.46 -2.34
C ILE A 396 -16.39 8.98 -1.91
N TYR A 397 -15.85 8.65 -0.73
CA TYR A 397 -15.67 7.26 -0.30
C TYR A 397 -16.66 6.81 0.79
N GLY A 398 -17.52 7.70 1.32
CA GLY A 398 -18.34 7.39 2.50
C GLY A 398 -17.50 7.36 3.77
N ASP A 399 -18.04 6.84 4.86
CA ASP A 399 -17.42 6.84 6.19
C ASP A 399 -16.66 5.54 6.56
N ASP A 400 -16.78 4.47 5.75
CA ASP A 400 -16.04 3.20 5.94
C ASP A 400 -14.94 3.03 4.89
N TYR A 401 -14.14 4.08 4.70
CA TYR A 401 -12.92 4.00 3.89
C TYR A 401 -11.68 3.96 4.79
N ALA A 402 -10.60 3.48 4.22
CA ALA A 402 -9.28 3.52 4.83
C ALA A 402 -8.24 3.94 3.80
N ILE A 403 -7.06 4.32 4.29
CA ILE A 403 -5.93 4.70 3.46
C ILE A 403 -5.04 3.48 3.24
N ALA A 404 -4.79 3.16 1.99
CA ALA A 404 -3.77 2.19 1.63
C ALA A 404 -2.44 2.88 1.35
N CYS A 405 -1.35 2.33 1.87
CA CYS A 405 -0.02 2.94 1.79
C CYS A 405 -0.03 4.31 2.50
N CYS A 406 0.20 5.40 1.76
CA CYS A 406 0.26 6.74 2.32
C CYS A 406 -0.96 7.62 1.97
N VAL A 407 -1.60 7.46 0.80
CA VAL A 407 -2.62 8.42 0.33
C VAL A 407 -3.81 7.81 -0.44
N SER A 408 -3.85 6.52 -0.66
CA SER A 408 -4.86 5.91 -1.51
C SER A 408 -6.11 5.52 -0.71
N ALA A 409 -7.16 6.34 -0.80
CA ALA A 409 -8.43 6.05 -0.15
C ALA A 409 -9.22 4.97 -0.91
N MET A 410 -9.86 4.05 -0.18
CA MET A 410 -10.78 3.08 -0.72
C MET A 410 -11.75 2.53 0.34
N LYS A 411 -12.95 2.17 -0.08
CA LYS A 411 -13.95 1.51 0.80
C LYS A 411 -13.46 0.13 1.18
N VAL A 412 -13.34 -0.13 2.48
CA VAL A 412 -12.79 -1.37 3.01
C VAL A 412 -13.63 -2.58 2.58
N GLY A 413 -12.97 -3.59 2.01
CA GLY A 413 -13.61 -4.82 1.55
C GLY A 413 -14.54 -4.68 0.33
N LYS A 414 -14.62 -3.49 -0.29
CA LYS A 414 -15.48 -3.20 -1.46
C LYS A 414 -14.72 -2.66 -2.65
N GLN A 415 -13.60 -2.01 -2.42
CA GLN A 415 -12.76 -1.39 -3.44
C GLN A 415 -11.33 -1.88 -3.30
N MET A 416 -10.61 -1.89 -4.41
CA MET A 416 -9.16 -2.11 -4.45
C MET A 416 -8.53 -1.18 -5.47
N GLN A 417 -7.23 -0.93 -5.32
CA GLN A 417 -6.49 -0.15 -6.28
C GLN A 417 -5.38 -1.00 -6.90
N PHE A 418 -5.39 -1.10 -8.22
CA PHE A 418 -4.24 -1.58 -8.96
C PHE A 418 -3.09 -0.60 -8.77
N PHE A 419 -2.07 -1.06 -8.01
CA PHE A 419 -0.94 -0.22 -7.64
C PHE A 419 -0.19 0.27 -8.88
N GLY A 420 0.03 1.59 -8.95
CA GLY A 420 0.72 2.24 -10.05
C GLY A 420 2.19 2.44 -9.79
N ALA A 421 2.83 2.74 -10.89
CA ALA A 421 4.17 3.30 -10.96
C ALA A 421 4.12 4.83 -10.92
N ARG A 422 5.21 5.46 -11.38
CA ARG A 422 5.24 6.89 -11.67
C ARG A 422 5.85 7.14 -13.05
N ALA A 423 5.19 8.03 -13.80
CA ALA A 423 5.75 8.66 -14.98
C ALA A 423 6.55 9.90 -14.55
N ASN A 424 7.80 10.00 -14.96
CA ASN A 424 8.69 11.11 -14.66
C ASN A 424 8.53 12.21 -15.73
N LEU A 425 7.79 13.28 -15.41
CA LEU A 425 7.51 14.36 -16.36
C LEU A 425 8.75 15.22 -16.65
N ALA A 426 9.64 15.44 -15.69
CA ALA A 426 10.92 16.11 -15.95
C ALA A 426 11.74 15.32 -16.99
N LYS A 427 11.78 13.99 -16.86
CA LYS A 427 12.43 13.12 -17.83
C LYS A 427 11.75 13.15 -19.20
N LEU A 428 10.42 13.29 -19.23
CA LEU A 428 9.68 13.46 -20.50
C LEU A 428 10.10 14.72 -21.23
N LEU A 429 10.27 15.84 -20.52
CA LEU A 429 10.74 17.09 -21.08
C LEU A 429 12.13 16.95 -21.73
N LEU A 430 13.09 16.34 -21.00
CA LEU A 430 14.43 16.13 -21.52
C LEU A 430 14.45 15.21 -22.76
N LEU A 431 13.62 14.18 -22.72
CA LEU A 431 13.46 13.25 -23.85
C LEU A 431 12.82 13.95 -25.06
N ALA A 432 11.82 14.81 -24.84
CA ALA A 432 11.17 15.57 -25.89
C ALA A 432 12.14 16.55 -26.59
N LEU A 433 12.95 17.25 -25.80
CA LEU A 433 13.99 18.15 -26.34
C LEU A 433 15.05 17.42 -27.16
N ASN A 434 15.32 16.14 -26.86
CA ASN A 434 16.31 15.30 -27.51
C ASN A 434 15.72 14.35 -28.58
N GLY A 435 14.53 14.62 -29.12
CA GLY A 435 13.97 13.85 -30.21
C GLY A 435 13.61 12.39 -29.85
N GLY A 436 13.24 12.16 -28.58
CA GLY A 436 12.90 10.84 -28.05
C GLY A 436 14.09 10.05 -27.51
N ARG A 437 15.27 10.66 -27.41
CA ARG A 437 16.50 10.03 -26.88
C ARG A 437 16.73 10.39 -25.43
N ASP A 438 17.21 9.42 -24.66
CA ASP A 438 17.63 9.60 -23.27
C ASP A 438 18.92 10.44 -23.19
N GLU A 439 18.89 11.56 -22.49
CA GLU A 439 19.99 12.50 -22.37
C GLU A 439 21.22 11.93 -21.63
N LYS A 440 21.02 10.90 -20.78
CA LYS A 440 22.13 10.25 -20.03
C LYS A 440 22.74 9.06 -20.74
N LYS A 441 21.95 8.29 -21.50
CA LYS A 441 22.39 7.02 -22.11
C LYS A 441 22.45 7.06 -23.63
N ASN A 442 22.05 8.16 -24.24
CA ASN A 442 21.98 8.31 -25.68
C ASN A 442 21.20 7.19 -26.40
N MET A 443 20.14 6.70 -25.75
CA MET A 443 19.33 5.60 -26.23
C MET A 443 17.99 6.13 -26.74
N GLN A 444 17.53 5.66 -27.90
CA GLN A 444 16.17 5.96 -28.38
C GLN A 444 15.14 5.27 -27.47
N VAL A 445 14.26 6.04 -26.86
CA VAL A 445 13.22 5.58 -25.91
C VAL A 445 11.84 5.84 -26.47
N GLY A 446 11.57 7.07 -26.88
CA GLY A 446 10.31 7.51 -27.47
C GLY A 446 10.29 7.42 -28.99
N PRO A 447 9.16 7.75 -29.63
CA PRO A 447 9.09 7.91 -31.06
C PRO A 447 10.18 8.85 -31.58
N VAL A 448 10.75 8.54 -32.74
CA VAL A 448 11.74 9.40 -33.35
C VAL A 448 11.08 10.70 -33.82
N HIS A 449 11.61 11.81 -33.41
CA HIS A 449 11.21 13.15 -33.80
C HIS A 449 12.44 14.02 -34.00
N GLU A 450 12.32 15.13 -34.70
CA GLU A 450 13.42 16.10 -34.81
C GLU A 450 13.72 16.70 -33.41
N PRO A 451 14.98 16.61 -32.92
CA PRO A 451 15.33 17.23 -31.64
C PRO A 451 15.26 18.75 -31.75
N TYR A 452 15.11 19.41 -30.62
CA TYR A 452 15.10 20.87 -30.57
C TYR A 452 16.41 21.45 -31.13
N GLN A 453 16.32 22.35 -32.11
CA GLN A 453 17.48 22.86 -32.84
C GLN A 453 17.99 24.22 -32.35
N GLY A 454 17.17 25.00 -31.64
CA GLY A 454 17.52 26.34 -31.17
C GLY A 454 18.59 26.34 -30.09
N ASP A 455 19.36 27.41 -30.01
CA ASP A 455 20.32 27.63 -28.90
C ASP A 455 19.62 28.10 -27.63
N ILE A 456 18.49 28.78 -27.78
CA ILE A 456 17.68 29.29 -26.67
C ILE A 456 16.32 28.58 -26.76
N LEU A 457 15.81 28.07 -25.63
CA LEU A 457 14.50 27.42 -25.60
C LEU A 457 13.37 28.42 -25.84
N ASP A 458 12.49 28.06 -26.75
CA ASP A 458 11.26 28.77 -27.06
C ASP A 458 10.09 28.01 -26.43
N TYR A 459 9.26 28.70 -25.63
CA TYR A 459 8.20 28.09 -24.85
C TYR A 459 7.19 27.34 -25.73
N ASP A 460 6.70 27.97 -26.79
CA ASP A 460 5.65 27.39 -27.63
C ASP A 460 6.15 26.14 -28.36
N LYS A 461 7.39 26.15 -28.85
CA LYS A 461 8.02 24.97 -29.47
C LYS A 461 8.25 23.84 -28.48
N VAL A 462 8.60 24.14 -27.24
CA VAL A 462 8.77 23.12 -26.20
C VAL A 462 7.42 22.49 -25.84
N VAL A 463 6.37 23.29 -25.77
CA VAL A 463 5.00 22.78 -25.55
C VAL A 463 4.55 21.89 -26.71
N GLU A 464 4.81 22.26 -27.97
CA GLU A 464 4.52 21.42 -29.16
C GLU A 464 5.22 20.05 -29.07
N LEU A 465 6.48 20.01 -28.66
CA LEU A 465 7.21 18.76 -28.44
C LEU A 465 6.58 17.91 -27.33
N LEU A 466 6.20 18.54 -26.22
CA LEU A 466 5.51 17.85 -25.13
C LEU A 466 4.16 17.30 -25.57
N ASP A 467 3.40 18.03 -26.38
CA ASP A 467 2.11 17.59 -26.93
C ASP A 467 2.25 16.38 -27.86
N PHE A 468 3.38 16.27 -28.57
CA PHE A 468 3.71 15.09 -29.37
C PHE A 468 4.03 13.86 -28.50
N TYR A 469 4.81 14.02 -27.42
CA TYR A 469 5.28 12.88 -26.62
C TYR A 469 4.31 12.46 -25.52
N ARG A 470 3.48 13.36 -24.99
CA ARG A 470 2.55 13.09 -23.88
C ARG A 470 1.56 11.96 -24.17
N PRO A 471 0.88 11.90 -25.34
CA PRO A 471 -0.02 10.79 -25.68
C PRO A 471 0.72 9.44 -25.76
N TRP A 472 1.94 9.45 -26.30
CA TRP A 472 2.79 8.25 -26.36
C TRP A 472 3.15 7.74 -24.97
N LEU A 473 3.60 8.63 -24.07
CA LEU A 473 3.93 8.23 -22.69
C LEU A 473 2.69 7.68 -21.97
N ALA A 474 1.54 8.35 -22.09
CA ALA A 474 0.30 7.90 -21.47
C ALA A 474 -0.09 6.49 -21.95
N LYS A 475 -0.04 6.24 -23.27
CA LYS A 475 -0.31 4.91 -23.84
C LYS A 475 0.67 3.84 -23.37
N THR A 476 1.97 4.16 -23.37
CA THR A 476 3.03 3.24 -22.92
C THR A 476 2.86 2.89 -21.45
N TYR A 477 2.56 3.88 -20.61
CA TYR A 477 2.33 3.70 -19.19
C TYR A 477 1.09 2.85 -18.93
N VAL A 478 -0.05 3.16 -19.54
CA VAL A 478 -1.28 2.36 -19.40
C VAL A 478 -1.05 0.93 -19.89
N SER A 479 -0.33 0.74 -20.99
CA SER A 479 -0.03 -0.59 -21.51
C SER A 479 0.81 -1.42 -20.53
N ALA A 480 1.83 -0.81 -19.92
CA ALA A 480 2.62 -1.47 -18.89
C ALA A 480 1.77 -1.88 -17.68
N MET A 481 0.90 -0.98 -17.22
CA MET A 481 0.01 -1.23 -16.07
C MET A 481 -1.02 -2.34 -16.38
N ASN A 482 -1.62 -2.35 -17.57
CA ASN A 482 -2.55 -3.40 -17.97
C ASN A 482 -1.87 -4.77 -18.03
N ILE A 483 -0.66 -4.86 -18.58
CA ILE A 483 0.13 -6.10 -18.62
C ILE A 483 0.42 -6.60 -17.20
N ILE A 484 0.90 -5.73 -16.33
CA ILE A 484 1.24 -6.08 -14.95
C ILE A 484 0.02 -6.67 -14.22
N HIS A 485 -1.09 -5.94 -14.22
CA HIS A 485 -2.25 -6.34 -13.44
C HIS A 485 -3.00 -7.54 -14.01
N TYR A 486 -2.98 -7.71 -15.33
CA TYR A 486 -3.42 -8.94 -15.96
C TYR A 486 -2.59 -10.16 -15.50
N MET A 487 -1.26 -10.00 -15.48
CA MET A 487 -0.37 -11.11 -15.10
C MET A 487 -0.41 -11.40 -13.60
N HIS A 488 -0.65 -10.41 -12.74
CA HIS A 488 -0.95 -10.65 -11.33
C HIS A 488 -2.20 -11.51 -11.17
N ASP A 489 -3.32 -11.10 -11.74
CA ASP A 489 -4.57 -11.86 -11.64
C ASP A 489 -4.42 -13.30 -12.17
N LYS A 490 -3.58 -13.50 -13.19
CA LYS A 490 -3.41 -14.80 -13.83
C LYS A 490 -2.49 -15.75 -13.07
N TYR A 491 -1.41 -15.25 -12.46
CA TYR A 491 -0.34 -16.07 -11.92
C TYR A 491 -0.09 -15.88 -10.43
N CYS A 492 -0.52 -14.77 -9.85
CA CYS A 492 -0.35 -14.44 -8.45
C CYS A 492 -1.56 -13.65 -7.94
N TYR A 493 -2.74 -14.29 -7.95
CA TYR A 493 -3.97 -13.71 -7.45
C TYR A 493 -3.95 -13.66 -5.91
N GLU A 494 -4.32 -12.53 -5.33
CA GLU A 494 -4.31 -12.28 -3.89
C GLU A 494 -5.57 -12.89 -3.22
N LYS A 495 -5.66 -14.22 -3.26
CA LYS A 495 -6.86 -14.96 -2.86
C LYS A 495 -7.29 -14.72 -1.42
N THR A 496 -6.34 -14.58 -0.49
CA THR A 496 -6.62 -14.39 0.93
C THR A 496 -7.23 -13.00 1.21
N GLN A 497 -6.66 -11.93 0.67
CA GLN A 497 -7.25 -10.60 0.83
C GLN A 497 -8.59 -10.47 0.10
N MET A 498 -8.68 -11.03 -1.12
CA MET A 498 -9.89 -10.96 -1.92
C MET A 498 -11.03 -11.82 -1.35
N ALA A 499 -10.72 -12.87 -0.57
CA ALA A 499 -11.72 -13.62 0.19
C ALA A 499 -12.43 -12.75 1.24
N LEU A 500 -11.79 -11.68 1.69
CA LEU A 500 -12.32 -10.71 2.66
C LEU A 500 -12.95 -9.46 1.99
N HIS A 501 -13.21 -9.54 0.68
CA HIS A 501 -13.94 -8.53 -0.10
C HIS A 501 -15.33 -9.03 -0.50
N ASP A 502 -16.19 -8.11 -0.90
CA ASP A 502 -17.43 -8.44 -1.60
C ASP A 502 -17.09 -9.11 -2.95
N SER A 503 -18.03 -9.87 -3.51
CA SER A 503 -17.82 -10.54 -4.81
C SER A 503 -17.75 -9.57 -5.98
N HIS A 504 -18.36 -8.40 -5.83
CA HIS A 504 -18.30 -7.29 -6.77
C HIS A 504 -17.36 -6.21 -6.24
N VAL A 505 -16.10 -6.23 -6.68
CA VAL A 505 -15.10 -5.25 -6.27
C VAL A 505 -14.99 -4.15 -7.30
N HIS A 506 -15.16 -2.90 -6.88
CA HIS A 506 -14.82 -1.73 -7.71
C HIS A 506 -13.31 -1.55 -7.74
N ARG A 507 -12.75 -1.40 -8.93
CA ARG A 507 -11.30 -1.34 -9.13
C ARG A 507 -10.87 0.02 -9.63
N PHE A 508 -9.87 0.58 -8.96
CA PHE A 508 -9.11 1.72 -9.44
C PHE A 508 -7.79 1.26 -10.05
N MET A 509 -7.24 2.03 -10.96
CA MET A 509 -5.86 1.90 -11.40
C MET A 509 -5.13 3.20 -11.11
N ALA A 510 -4.14 3.12 -10.23
CA ALA A 510 -3.38 4.29 -9.81
C ALA A 510 -2.29 4.61 -10.84
N PHE A 511 -2.30 5.84 -11.29
CA PHE A 511 -1.19 6.45 -12.01
C PHE A 511 -0.53 7.47 -11.10
N GLY A 512 0.79 7.59 -11.19
CA GLY A 512 1.55 8.57 -10.42
C GLY A 512 2.40 9.45 -11.33
N ILE A 513 2.62 10.68 -10.90
CA ILE A 513 3.53 11.63 -11.51
C ILE A 513 4.71 11.85 -10.58
N ALA A 514 5.92 11.86 -11.14
CA ALA A 514 7.15 12.34 -10.52
C ALA A 514 7.72 13.50 -11.34
N GLY A 515 8.49 14.37 -10.71
CA GLY A 515 9.14 15.51 -11.37
C GLY A 515 8.16 16.60 -11.82
N MET A 516 6.98 16.71 -11.19
CA MET A 516 6.00 17.74 -11.53
C MET A 516 6.54 19.15 -11.23
N SER A 517 7.16 19.36 -10.06
CA SER A 517 7.77 20.64 -9.70
C SER A 517 8.91 21.01 -10.67
N CYS A 518 9.83 20.09 -10.96
CA CYS A 518 10.89 20.32 -11.94
C CYS A 518 10.36 20.64 -13.34
N MET A 519 9.27 19.98 -13.77
CA MET A 519 8.59 20.29 -15.02
C MET A 519 8.00 21.70 -15.02
N ALA A 520 7.32 22.08 -13.93
CA ALA A 520 6.72 23.41 -13.78
C ALA A 520 7.79 24.50 -13.75
N ASP A 521 8.85 24.31 -12.96
CA ASP A 521 9.97 25.24 -12.86
C ASP A 521 10.71 25.38 -14.19
N SER A 522 10.98 24.26 -14.87
CA SER A 522 11.61 24.26 -16.19
C SER A 522 10.78 25.05 -17.23
N LEU A 523 9.47 24.80 -17.28
CA LEU A 523 8.59 25.54 -18.19
C LEU A 523 8.46 27.02 -17.79
N SER A 524 8.46 27.34 -16.49
CA SER A 524 8.50 28.69 -15.98
C SER A 524 9.80 29.40 -16.36
N ALA A 525 10.95 28.76 -16.20
CA ALA A 525 12.25 29.29 -16.61
C ALA A 525 12.27 29.58 -18.12
N ILE A 526 11.80 28.66 -18.94
CA ILE A 526 11.70 28.82 -20.40
C ILE A 526 10.80 30.00 -20.77
N LYS A 527 9.69 30.19 -20.04
CA LYS A 527 8.68 31.24 -20.35
C LYS A 527 9.09 32.63 -19.90
N TYR A 528 9.76 32.76 -18.75
CA TYR A 528 10.01 34.04 -18.08
C TYR A 528 11.49 34.45 -18.03
N ALA A 529 12.41 33.53 -18.26
CA ALA A 529 13.84 33.80 -18.35
C ALA A 529 14.36 33.43 -19.74
N LYS A 530 15.67 33.47 -19.94
CA LYS A 530 16.34 33.06 -21.16
C LYS A 530 17.16 31.80 -20.86
N VAL A 531 16.75 30.68 -21.37
CA VAL A 531 17.38 29.37 -21.14
C VAL A 531 18.15 28.96 -22.38
N ARG A 532 19.47 28.88 -22.27
CA ARG A 532 20.37 28.42 -23.34
C ARG A 532 20.66 26.94 -23.21
N CYS A 533 20.56 26.22 -24.34
CA CYS A 533 20.90 24.80 -24.40
C CYS A 533 22.41 24.58 -24.43
N VAL A 534 22.95 23.71 -23.59
CA VAL A 534 24.32 23.20 -23.66
C VAL A 534 24.25 21.79 -24.26
N ARG A 535 24.97 21.63 -25.40
CA ARG A 535 24.95 20.36 -26.14
C ARG A 535 26.26 19.61 -25.95
N ASP A 536 26.13 18.31 -25.76
CA ASP A 536 27.26 17.40 -25.82
C ASP A 536 27.85 17.38 -27.25
N PRO A 537 29.15 17.67 -27.43
CA PRO A 537 29.74 17.81 -28.75
C PRO A 537 29.85 16.51 -29.54
N GLU A 538 29.80 15.34 -28.87
CA GLU A 538 29.92 14.04 -29.55
C GLU A 538 28.56 13.51 -30.00
N THR A 539 27.56 13.71 -29.16
CA THR A 539 26.21 13.12 -29.39
C THR A 539 25.20 14.12 -29.95
N GLY A 540 25.44 15.42 -29.78
CA GLY A 540 24.53 16.51 -30.11
C GLY A 540 23.32 16.62 -29.16
N LEU A 541 23.27 15.80 -28.10
CA LEU A 541 22.20 15.86 -27.11
C LEU A 541 22.29 17.12 -26.25
N ILE A 542 21.15 17.69 -25.91
CA ILE A 542 21.05 18.73 -24.87
C ILE A 542 21.20 18.02 -23.53
N THR A 543 22.27 18.34 -22.80
CA THR A 543 22.64 17.69 -21.53
C THR A 543 22.70 18.64 -20.37
N ASP A 544 22.71 19.97 -20.65
CA ASP A 544 22.76 21.00 -19.61
C ASP A 544 22.16 22.32 -20.09
N TYR A 545 21.95 23.28 -19.21
CA TYR A 545 21.29 24.55 -19.48
C TYR A 545 21.98 25.72 -18.76
N GLU A 546 22.02 26.89 -19.42
CA GLU A 546 22.43 28.14 -18.81
C GLU A 546 21.24 29.09 -18.75
N ILE A 547 20.94 29.64 -17.56
CA ILE A 547 19.78 30.48 -17.31
C ILE A 547 20.23 31.93 -17.10
N GLU A 548 19.66 32.84 -17.86
CA GLU A 548 19.84 34.28 -17.72
C GLU A 548 18.50 34.94 -17.38
N GLY A 549 18.42 35.58 -16.21
CA GLY A 549 17.22 36.22 -15.69
C GLY A 549 16.54 35.41 -14.59
N GLY A 550 15.46 35.95 -14.03
CA GLY A 550 14.67 35.31 -12.96
C GLY A 550 13.34 34.79 -13.49
N TYR A 551 12.80 33.79 -12.84
CA TYR A 551 11.48 33.19 -13.14
C TYR A 551 10.74 32.83 -11.85
N PRO A 552 9.39 32.74 -11.88
CA PRO A 552 8.60 32.24 -10.76
C PRO A 552 8.92 30.77 -10.49
N ALA A 553 9.26 30.41 -9.25
CA ALA A 553 9.51 29.02 -8.85
C ALA A 553 8.29 28.44 -8.12
N PHE A 554 7.96 27.18 -8.42
CA PHE A 554 6.84 26.44 -7.83
C PHE A 554 7.00 26.27 -6.31
N GLY A 555 5.87 26.32 -5.58
CA GLY A 555 5.85 26.17 -4.12
C GLY A 555 5.96 27.50 -3.35
N ASN A 556 5.85 28.64 -4.03
CA ASN A 556 5.92 29.97 -3.45
C ASN A 556 4.59 30.75 -3.58
N ASP A 557 3.48 30.09 -3.81
CA ASP A 557 2.14 30.70 -3.97
C ASP A 557 2.14 31.75 -5.11
N ASP A 558 2.69 31.38 -6.27
CA ASP A 558 2.74 32.23 -7.45
C ASP A 558 1.92 31.62 -8.59
N ASP A 559 0.76 32.19 -8.88
CA ASP A 559 -0.20 31.72 -9.88
C ASP A 559 0.42 31.52 -11.27
N ARG A 560 1.51 32.23 -11.60
CA ARG A 560 2.16 32.13 -12.91
C ARG A 560 2.80 30.75 -13.13
N VAL A 561 3.36 30.13 -12.09
CA VAL A 561 3.97 28.79 -12.16
C VAL A 561 3.01 27.71 -11.67
N ASP A 562 2.15 28.02 -10.71
CA ASP A 562 1.17 27.06 -10.19
C ASP A 562 0.15 26.67 -11.27
N SER A 563 -0.25 27.64 -12.14
CA SER A 563 -1.09 27.34 -13.31
C SER A 563 -0.39 26.43 -14.32
N ILE A 564 0.93 26.57 -14.53
CA ILE A 564 1.71 25.68 -15.39
C ILE A 564 1.70 24.24 -14.81
N ALA A 565 1.94 24.10 -13.51
CA ALA A 565 1.92 22.81 -12.84
C ALA A 565 0.56 22.11 -12.99
N THR A 566 -0.53 22.84 -12.71
CA THR A 566 -1.91 22.34 -12.84
C THR A 566 -2.20 21.90 -14.27
N GLU A 567 -1.87 22.73 -15.25
CA GLU A 567 -2.09 22.44 -16.68
C GLU A 567 -1.36 21.16 -17.11
N GLN A 568 -0.09 20.96 -16.72
CA GLN A 568 0.67 19.77 -17.09
C GLN A 568 0.06 18.48 -16.50
N VAL A 569 -0.43 18.55 -15.27
CA VAL A 569 -1.13 17.44 -14.61
C VAL A 569 -2.44 17.12 -15.32
N GLU A 570 -3.25 18.12 -15.60
CA GLU A 570 -4.55 17.94 -16.28
C GLU A 570 -4.39 17.39 -17.70
N LEU A 571 -3.44 17.91 -18.47
CA LEU A 571 -3.13 17.42 -19.80
C LEU A 571 -2.70 15.96 -19.78
N PHE A 572 -1.82 15.58 -18.84
CA PHE A 572 -1.39 14.19 -18.73
C PHE A 572 -2.53 13.27 -18.28
N CYS A 573 -3.34 13.70 -17.31
CA CYS A 573 -4.53 12.97 -16.88
C CYS A 573 -5.53 12.74 -18.03
N LYS A 574 -5.75 13.76 -18.86
CA LYS A 574 -6.61 13.68 -20.04
C LYS A 574 -6.10 12.63 -21.05
N GLU A 575 -4.79 12.55 -21.27
CA GLU A 575 -4.20 11.56 -22.16
C GLU A 575 -4.28 10.14 -21.58
N LEU A 576 -4.07 9.97 -20.28
CA LEU A 576 -4.25 8.67 -19.60
C LEU A 576 -5.68 8.15 -19.81
N LYS A 577 -6.70 8.99 -19.61
CA LYS A 577 -8.12 8.64 -19.70
C LYS A 577 -8.58 8.20 -21.09
N LYS A 578 -7.82 8.49 -22.14
CA LYS A 578 -8.11 8.01 -23.51
C LYS A 578 -7.84 6.52 -23.71
N ASN A 579 -7.11 5.88 -22.78
CA ASN A 579 -6.67 4.51 -22.91
C ASN A 579 -7.51 3.59 -22.00
N PRO A 580 -8.04 2.46 -22.52
CA PRO A 580 -8.85 1.54 -21.74
C PRO A 580 -8.01 0.80 -20.70
N LEU A 581 -8.60 0.58 -19.52
CA LEU A 581 -7.96 -0.11 -18.42
C LEU A 581 -8.42 -1.56 -18.26
N TYR A 582 -7.50 -2.39 -17.79
CA TYR A 582 -7.76 -3.78 -17.45
C TYR A 582 -8.93 -3.90 -16.47
N ARG A 583 -9.87 -4.83 -16.74
CA ARG A 583 -11.09 -5.10 -15.95
C ARG A 583 -12.01 -3.87 -15.78
N GLY A 584 -11.92 -2.88 -16.66
CA GLY A 584 -12.74 -1.68 -16.56
C GLY A 584 -12.45 -0.85 -15.30
N ALA A 585 -11.22 -0.90 -14.81
CA ALA A 585 -10.81 -0.08 -13.67
C ALA A 585 -10.97 1.42 -13.96
N GLU A 586 -11.17 2.21 -12.92
CA GLU A 586 -11.26 3.66 -13.01
C GLU A 586 -9.86 4.29 -12.84
N HIS A 587 -9.55 5.29 -13.68
CA HIS A 587 -8.28 6.02 -13.57
C HIS A 587 -8.23 6.87 -12.32
N THR A 588 -7.17 6.73 -11.53
CA THR A 588 -6.82 7.67 -10.46
C THR A 588 -5.41 8.21 -10.69
N LEU A 589 -5.16 9.45 -10.33
CA LEU A 589 -3.85 10.09 -10.46
C LEU A 589 -3.41 10.60 -9.09
N SER A 590 -2.15 10.36 -8.75
CA SER A 590 -1.55 10.89 -7.53
C SER A 590 -0.28 11.69 -7.82
N ILE A 591 -0.13 12.80 -7.11
CA ILE A 591 1.05 13.65 -7.11
C ILE A 591 1.51 13.73 -5.67
N LEU A 592 2.66 13.15 -5.38
CA LEU A 592 3.19 13.18 -4.02
C LEU A 592 4.71 13.04 -4.02
N THR A 593 5.33 13.61 -3.03
CA THR A 593 6.76 13.44 -2.75
C THR A 593 6.96 12.22 -1.87
N ILE A 594 7.82 11.31 -2.30
CA ILE A 594 8.19 10.11 -1.54
C ILE A 594 9.69 9.84 -1.67
N THR A 595 10.22 8.95 -0.85
CA THR A 595 11.66 8.58 -0.86
C THR A 595 12.16 8.11 -2.23
N SER A 596 11.33 7.45 -3.03
CA SER A 596 11.66 7.02 -4.40
C SER A 596 11.98 8.18 -5.37
N ASN A 597 11.64 9.44 -5.04
CA ASN A 597 12.02 10.60 -5.85
C ASN A 597 13.55 10.76 -5.95
N VAL A 598 14.30 10.30 -4.94
CA VAL A 598 15.77 10.24 -5.01
C VAL A 598 16.25 9.39 -6.19
N MET A 599 15.61 8.23 -6.39
CA MET A 599 15.94 7.33 -7.51
C MET A 599 15.55 7.91 -8.86
N TYR A 600 14.45 8.66 -8.92
CA TYR A 600 14.03 9.35 -10.14
C TYR A 600 15.02 10.45 -10.51
N GLY A 601 15.47 11.25 -9.51
CA GLY A 601 16.50 12.26 -9.69
C GLY A 601 17.82 11.67 -10.19
N LYS A 602 18.29 10.54 -9.62
CA LYS A 602 19.51 9.85 -10.10
C LYS A 602 19.45 9.47 -11.59
N LYS A 603 18.25 9.23 -12.14
CA LYS A 603 18.04 8.85 -13.55
C LYS A 603 17.71 10.02 -14.46
N THR A 604 17.48 11.21 -13.91
CA THR A 604 17.17 12.44 -14.64
C THR A 604 18.45 13.28 -14.78
N GLY A 605 18.68 13.86 -15.95
CA GLY A 605 19.76 14.81 -16.20
C GLY A 605 19.44 16.21 -15.68
N SER A 606 20.29 17.20 -15.98
CA SER A 606 20.02 18.61 -15.71
C SER A 606 18.73 19.04 -16.42
N THR A 607 17.95 19.87 -15.77
CA THR A 607 16.66 20.38 -16.26
C THR A 607 16.74 21.89 -16.52
N PRO A 608 15.89 22.47 -17.39
CA PRO A 608 15.93 23.88 -17.75
C PRO A 608 15.76 24.89 -16.62
N ASP A 609 15.44 24.46 -15.43
CA ASP A 609 15.35 25.26 -14.20
C ASP A 609 16.68 25.36 -13.42
N GLY A 610 17.73 24.60 -13.81
CA GLY A 610 19.09 24.66 -13.25
C GLY A 610 19.46 23.45 -12.43
#